data_fa3567a75a93656f9059d8ca5e8fba87
#
_entry.id   fa3567a75a93656f9059d8ca5e8fba87
#
_cell.length_a   1.000
_cell.length_b   1.000
_cell.length_c   1.000
_cell.angle_alpha   90.00
_cell.angle_beta   90.00
_cell.angle_gamma   90.00
#
_symmetry.space_group_name_H-M   'P 1'
#
loop_
_entity.id
_entity.type
_entity.pdbx_description
1 polymer ?
#
loop_
_entity_poly.entity_id
_entity_poly.type
_entity_poly.pdbx_seq_one_letter_code
_entity_poly.pdbx_strand_id
1 'polypeptide(L)'
;VVEELNTIEAGHFTFIRPGTRFSAARGVDWDMGPTDQQSLIDDIYHSALVICSFSTMSIDAAILDKPIINLDFDGGPAHRMYERTHYRHILETGGVRKVESEKELLDAIMRSLAHPEEDEAGRVRIRQEQVWKLDGRSGQRAGEVLLSYL
;
A
#
# COMPACT_ATOMS: atom_id res chain seq x y z
N VAL A 1 21.42 4.02 -1.00
CA VAL A 1 20.07 4.59 -0.84
C VAL A 1 19.83 4.97 0.62
N VAL A 2 19.92 4.06 1.62
CA VAL A 2 19.66 4.39 3.05
C VAL A 2 20.70 5.39 3.59
N GLU A 3 21.98 5.23 3.23
CA GLU A 3 23.04 6.16 3.60
C GLU A 3 22.87 7.54 2.96
N GLU A 4 22.41 7.59 1.72
CA GLU A 4 22.10 8.83 1.01
C GLU A 4 20.91 9.57 1.62
N LEU A 5 19.85 8.86 2.03
CA LEU A 5 18.70 9.45 2.71
C LEU A 5 19.07 10.08 4.05
N ASN A 6 20.03 9.50 4.79
CA ASN A 6 20.53 10.07 6.03
C ASN A 6 21.35 11.35 5.84
N THR A 7 21.77 11.70 4.63
CA THR A 7 22.50 12.95 4.32
C THR A 7 21.56 14.11 3.94
N ILE A 8 20.26 13.83 3.76
CA ILE A 8 19.27 14.87 3.44
C ILE A 8 18.91 15.59 4.74
N GLU A 9 19.33 16.83 4.89
CA GLU A 9 18.98 17.74 6.00
C GLU A 9 17.49 18.17 6.00
N ALA A 10 16.61 17.44 5.33
CA ALA A 10 15.18 17.70 5.34
C ALA A 10 14.59 17.09 6.63
N GLY A 11 14.39 17.88 7.61
CA GLY A 11 14.18 17.68 9.03
C GLY A 11 13.18 16.65 9.54
N HIS A 12 12.59 15.73 8.76
CA HIS A 12 11.53 14.85 9.25
C HIS A 12 11.41 13.51 8.52
N PHE A 13 12.53 12.83 8.25
CA PHE A 13 12.50 11.46 7.77
C PHE A 13 12.60 10.48 8.93
N THR A 14 11.62 9.60 9.08
CA THR A 14 11.73 8.42 9.92
C THR A 14 11.89 7.21 9.02
N PHE A 15 12.99 6.50 9.17
CA PHE A 15 13.25 5.27 8.44
C PHE A 15 12.87 4.06 9.29
N ILE A 16 11.83 3.35 8.88
CA ILE A 16 11.37 2.14 9.56
C ILE A 16 11.73 0.93 8.70
N ARG A 17 12.38 -0.06 9.29
CA ARG A 17 12.62 -1.36 8.68
C ARG A 17 11.71 -2.38 9.37
N PRO A 18 10.56 -2.71 8.77
CA PRO A 18 9.63 -3.65 9.38
C PRO A 18 10.17 -5.09 9.31
N GLY A 19 9.79 -5.88 10.30
CA GLY A 19 10.00 -7.32 10.32
C GLY A 19 11.42 -7.78 10.64
N THR A 20 11.54 -9.07 10.85
CA THR A 20 12.80 -9.75 11.11
C THR A 20 13.24 -10.55 9.90
N ARG A 21 14.47 -10.33 9.45
CA ARG A 21 15.06 -11.12 8.38
C ARG A 21 15.60 -12.42 8.97
N PHE A 22 15.06 -13.57 8.57
CA PHE A 22 15.45 -14.88 9.09
C PHE A 22 16.41 -15.65 8.16
N SER A 23 16.63 -15.19 6.95
CA SER A 23 17.62 -15.76 6.04
C SER A 23 18.36 -14.69 5.25
N ALA A 24 19.67 -14.87 5.07
CA ALA A 24 20.48 -14.04 4.18
C ALA A 24 20.48 -14.55 2.73
N ALA A 25 20.02 -15.77 2.49
CA ALA A 25 20.14 -16.44 1.19
C ALA A 25 19.12 -15.95 0.16
N ARG A 26 17.98 -15.43 0.62
CA ARG A 26 16.95 -14.85 -0.24
C ARG A 26 16.59 -13.47 0.29
N GLY A 27 16.59 -12.45 -0.55
CA GLY A 27 16.23 -11.08 -0.18
C GLY A 27 14.78 -10.88 0.26
N VAL A 28 13.98 -11.97 0.24
CA VAL A 28 12.53 -12.00 0.51
C VAL A 28 12.17 -12.78 1.79
N ASP A 29 13.14 -13.25 2.54
CA ASP A 29 12.89 -14.05 3.75
C ASP A 29 12.68 -13.13 4.96
N TRP A 30 11.54 -12.46 4.97
CA TRP A 30 11.08 -11.57 6.03
C TRP A 30 9.92 -12.21 6.78
N ASP A 31 9.92 -12.06 8.10
CA ASP A 31 8.78 -12.36 8.94
C ASP A 31 8.30 -11.07 9.61
N MET A 32 7.04 -10.74 9.38
CA MET A 32 6.38 -9.62 10.03
C MET A 32 5.52 -10.15 11.18
N GLY A 33 6.00 -9.92 12.39
CA GLY A 33 5.25 -10.25 13.59
C GLY A 33 4.03 -9.36 13.82
N PRO A 34 3.19 -9.68 14.83
CA PRO A 34 2.02 -8.86 15.17
C PRO A 34 2.36 -7.39 15.45
N THR A 35 3.50 -7.12 16.08
CA THR A 35 3.96 -5.75 16.35
C THR A 35 4.28 -4.98 15.08
N ASP A 36 4.93 -5.63 14.09
CA ASP A 36 5.23 -4.99 12.82
C ASP A 36 3.96 -4.69 12.03
N GLN A 37 3.00 -5.61 12.06
CA GLN A 37 1.69 -5.42 11.43
C GLN A 37 0.91 -4.27 12.08
N GLN A 38 0.92 -4.20 13.42
CA GLN A 38 0.29 -3.09 14.13
C GLN A 38 0.95 -1.75 13.78
N SER A 39 2.29 -1.69 13.76
CA SER A 39 3.02 -0.48 13.37
C SER A 39 2.67 -0.03 11.95
N LEU A 40 2.57 -0.97 11.00
CA LEU A 40 2.18 -0.65 9.63
C LEU A 40 0.75 -0.05 9.57
N ILE A 41 -0.17 -0.63 10.32
CA ILE A 41 -1.55 -0.10 10.41
C ILE A 41 -1.56 1.29 11.02
N ASP A 42 -0.81 1.51 12.10
CA ASP A 42 -0.71 2.79 12.78
C ASP A 42 -0.08 3.85 11.87
N ASP A 43 1.00 3.51 11.14
CA ASP A 43 1.63 4.40 10.18
C ASP A 43 0.66 4.83 9.07
N ILE A 44 -0.08 3.89 8.49
CA ILE A 44 -1.10 4.21 7.48
C ILE A 44 -2.23 5.04 8.10
N TYR A 45 -2.72 4.65 9.28
CA TYR A 45 -3.82 5.34 9.95
C TYR A 45 -3.51 6.81 10.25
N HIS A 46 -2.30 7.10 10.70
CA HIS A 46 -1.85 8.45 11.03
C HIS A 46 -1.27 9.22 9.85
N SER A 47 -1.08 8.60 8.69
CA SER A 47 -0.62 9.29 7.49
C SER A 47 -1.73 10.16 6.88
N ALA A 48 -1.35 11.24 6.20
CA ALA A 48 -2.26 12.05 5.40
C ALA A 48 -2.55 11.42 4.02
N LEU A 49 -1.57 10.68 3.48
CA LEU A 49 -1.65 9.94 2.22
C LEU A 49 -0.60 8.80 2.21
N VAL A 50 -0.77 7.84 1.32
CA VAL A 50 0.17 6.73 1.10
C VAL A 50 0.76 6.81 -0.30
N ILE A 51 2.09 6.76 -0.39
CA ILE A 51 2.81 6.68 -1.66
C ILE A 51 3.46 5.30 -1.73
N CYS A 52 3.18 4.56 -2.78
CA CYS A 52 3.78 3.25 -3.00
C CYS A 52 4.03 3.01 -4.50
N SER A 53 4.73 1.94 -4.81
CA SER A 53 4.94 1.48 -6.18
C SER A 53 4.49 0.05 -6.26
N PHE A 54 3.45 -0.24 -7.04
CA PHE A 54 2.96 -1.59 -7.29
C PHE A 54 2.88 -2.45 -6.01
N SER A 55 2.04 -2.06 -5.07
CA SER A 55 1.94 -2.72 -3.76
C SER A 55 0.49 -2.97 -3.35
N THR A 56 0.22 -4.13 -2.75
CA THR A 56 -1.06 -4.42 -2.07
C THR A 56 -1.33 -3.50 -0.88
N MET A 57 -0.34 -2.72 -0.43
CA MET A 57 -0.53 -1.62 0.52
C MET A 57 -1.61 -0.62 0.07
N SER A 58 -1.87 -0.53 -1.25
CA SER A 58 -3.00 0.24 -1.77
C SER A 58 -4.35 -0.25 -1.24
N ILE A 59 -4.49 -1.55 -0.96
CA ILE A 59 -5.71 -2.13 -0.38
C ILE A 59 -5.80 -1.73 1.10
N ASP A 60 -4.68 -1.83 1.84
CA ASP A 60 -4.64 -1.46 3.26
C ASP A 60 -4.93 0.03 3.44
N ALA A 61 -4.35 0.88 2.59
CA ALA A 61 -4.62 2.31 2.57
C ALA A 61 -6.09 2.63 2.23
N ALA A 62 -6.70 1.90 1.27
CA ALA A 62 -8.11 2.04 0.93
C ALA A 62 -9.03 1.60 2.08
N ILE A 63 -8.66 0.56 2.85
CA ILE A 63 -9.40 0.13 4.06
C ILE A 63 -9.46 1.26 5.08
N LEU A 64 -8.35 1.98 5.26
CA LEU A 64 -8.21 3.10 6.19
C LEU A 64 -8.60 4.47 5.56
N ASP A 65 -9.16 4.43 4.37
CA ASP A 65 -9.65 5.60 3.60
C ASP A 65 -8.60 6.69 3.38
N LYS A 66 -7.34 6.28 3.12
CA LYS A 66 -6.25 7.21 2.83
C LYS A 66 -6.11 7.44 1.33
N PRO A 67 -5.85 8.68 0.87
CA PRO A 67 -5.43 8.94 -0.51
C PRO A 67 -4.21 8.10 -0.89
N ILE A 68 -4.20 7.57 -2.12
CA ILE A 68 -3.19 6.62 -2.57
C ILE A 68 -2.56 7.12 -3.87
N ILE A 69 -1.23 7.21 -3.87
CA ILE A 69 -0.45 7.57 -5.05
C ILE A 69 0.48 6.40 -5.39
N ASN A 70 0.41 5.93 -6.63
CA ASN A 70 1.31 4.89 -7.15
C ASN A 70 2.32 5.48 -8.12
N LEU A 71 3.61 5.21 -7.84
CA LEU A 71 4.73 5.62 -8.68
C LEU A 71 4.90 4.63 -9.84
N ASP A 72 4.94 5.14 -11.06
CA ASP A 72 5.22 4.38 -12.29
C ASP A 72 6.24 5.13 -13.16
N PHE A 73 7.39 5.49 -12.56
CA PHE A 73 8.42 6.27 -13.25
C PHE A 73 9.17 5.42 -14.28
N ASP A 74 9.48 6.05 -15.43
CA ASP A 74 10.40 5.56 -16.45
C ASP A 74 10.02 4.27 -17.20
N GLY A 75 8.77 3.82 -17.13
CA GLY A 75 8.33 2.59 -17.81
C GLY A 75 9.16 1.36 -17.43
N GLY A 76 9.74 1.36 -16.23
CA GLY A 76 10.62 0.31 -15.73
C GLY A 76 9.93 -1.05 -15.56
N PRO A 77 10.60 -2.04 -14.94
CA PRO A 77 10.01 -3.36 -14.72
C PRO A 77 8.67 -3.32 -13.95
N ALA A 78 8.49 -2.30 -13.09
CA ALA A 78 7.24 -2.07 -12.37
C ALA A 78 6.09 -1.70 -13.31
N HIS A 79 6.33 -0.98 -14.40
CA HIS A 79 5.30 -0.61 -15.37
C HIS A 79 4.50 -1.81 -15.87
N ARG A 80 5.18 -2.89 -16.27
CA ARG A 80 4.54 -4.14 -16.71
C ARG A 80 3.72 -4.84 -15.62
N MET A 81 3.98 -4.52 -14.34
CA MET A 81 3.24 -5.08 -13.22
C MET A 81 1.86 -4.44 -13.09
N TYR A 82 1.67 -3.20 -13.52
CA TYR A 82 0.37 -2.54 -13.56
C TYR A 82 -0.58 -3.14 -14.59
N GLU A 83 -0.05 -3.84 -15.61
CA GLU A 83 -0.85 -4.58 -16.60
C GLU A 83 -1.37 -5.92 -16.06
N ARG A 84 -0.83 -6.42 -14.94
CA ARG A 84 -1.28 -7.67 -14.33
C ARG A 84 -2.69 -7.53 -13.76
N THR A 85 -3.47 -8.59 -13.93
CA THR A 85 -4.91 -8.62 -13.72
C THR A 85 -5.35 -8.00 -12.39
N HIS A 86 -4.78 -8.43 -11.25
CA HIS A 86 -5.24 -7.94 -9.96
C HIS A 86 -4.91 -6.46 -9.71
N TYR A 87 -3.75 -5.98 -10.19
CA TYR A 87 -3.36 -4.60 -10.02
C TYR A 87 -4.11 -3.65 -10.95
N ARG A 88 -4.34 -4.11 -12.18
CA ARG A 88 -5.18 -3.39 -13.13
C ARG A 88 -6.58 -3.14 -12.56
N HIS A 89 -7.19 -4.15 -11.92
CA HIS A 89 -8.48 -3.97 -11.27
C HIS A 89 -8.45 -2.91 -10.15
N ILE A 90 -7.37 -2.86 -9.35
CA ILE A 90 -7.23 -1.81 -8.34
C ILE A 90 -7.19 -0.42 -8.99
N LEU A 91 -6.39 -0.24 -10.06
CA LEU A 91 -6.32 1.03 -10.78
C LEU A 91 -7.65 1.44 -11.43
N GLU A 92 -8.36 0.48 -12.04
CA GLU A 92 -9.66 0.69 -12.70
C GLU A 92 -10.76 1.13 -11.73
N THR A 93 -10.57 0.96 -10.41
CA THR A 93 -11.51 1.49 -9.41
C THR A 93 -11.54 3.01 -9.35
N GLY A 94 -10.44 3.68 -9.75
CA GLY A 94 -10.23 5.12 -9.58
C GLY A 94 -9.86 5.54 -8.15
N GLY A 95 -9.57 4.59 -7.26
CA GLY A 95 -9.17 4.88 -5.86
C GLY A 95 -7.67 5.06 -5.67
N VAL A 96 -6.87 4.88 -6.74
CA VAL A 96 -5.42 5.01 -6.74
C VAL A 96 -5.01 5.94 -7.86
N ARG A 97 -4.21 6.94 -7.54
CA ARG A 97 -3.66 7.88 -8.51
C ARG A 97 -2.30 7.42 -8.97
N LYS A 98 -2.20 6.97 -10.22
CA LYS A 98 -0.92 6.62 -10.84
C LYS A 98 -0.23 7.88 -11.34
N VAL A 99 1.08 8.01 -11.10
CA VAL A 99 1.92 9.13 -11.55
C VAL A 99 3.17 8.60 -12.25
N GLU A 100 3.55 9.25 -13.34
CA GLU A 100 4.62 8.80 -14.23
C GLU A 100 5.83 9.76 -14.26
N SER A 101 5.76 10.87 -13.51
CA SER A 101 6.83 11.85 -13.39
C SER A 101 6.87 12.51 -12.01
N GLU A 102 8.03 13.08 -11.66
CA GLU A 102 8.19 13.86 -10.42
C GLU A 102 7.20 15.03 -10.34
N LYS A 103 6.96 15.69 -11.47
CA LYS A 103 6.00 16.81 -11.53
C LYS A 103 4.59 16.33 -11.19
N GLU A 104 4.15 15.22 -11.81
CA GLU A 104 2.84 14.64 -11.50
C GLU A 104 2.75 14.17 -10.05
N LEU A 105 3.84 13.65 -9.48
CA LEU A 105 3.89 13.27 -8.06
C LEU A 105 3.65 14.47 -7.16
N LEU A 106 4.35 15.58 -7.38
CA LEU A 106 4.17 16.80 -6.58
C LEU A 106 2.75 17.35 -6.70
N ASP A 107 2.22 17.42 -7.93
CA ASP A 107 0.85 17.86 -8.17
C ASP A 107 -0.17 16.95 -7.48
N ALA A 108 0.04 15.62 -7.53
CA ALA A 108 -0.82 14.63 -6.87
C ALA A 108 -0.75 14.72 -5.33
N ILE A 109 0.43 14.93 -4.74
CA ILE A 109 0.60 15.14 -3.29
C ILE A 109 -0.19 16.36 -2.86
N MET A 110 0.06 17.50 -3.50
CA MET A 110 -0.61 18.76 -3.13
C MET A 110 -2.13 18.65 -3.26
N ARG A 111 -2.61 18.00 -4.31
CA ARG A 111 -4.04 17.77 -4.54
C ARG A 111 -4.65 16.83 -3.49
N SER A 112 -3.99 15.72 -3.18
CA SER A 112 -4.48 14.76 -2.17
C SER A 112 -4.49 15.35 -0.75
N LEU A 113 -3.55 16.26 -0.44
CA LEU A 113 -3.55 16.97 0.85
C LEU A 113 -4.65 18.02 0.94
N ALA A 114 -4.97 18.70 -0.17
CA ALA A 114 -6.01 19.71 -0.21
C ALA A 114 -7.42 19.11 -0.31
N HIS A 115 -7.56 17.99 -0.99
CA HIS A 115 -8.82 17.34 -1.34
C HIS A 115 -8.74 15.83 -1.14
N PRO A 116 -8.60 15.34 0.10
CA PRO A 116 -8.46 13.90 0.40
C PRO A 116 -9.69 13.07 0.00
N GLU A 117 -10.85 13.72 -0.14
CA GLU A 117 -12.11 13.09 -0.52
C GLU A 117 -12.23 12.77 -2.02
N GLU A 118 -11.37 13.34 -2.87
CA GLU A 118 -11.55 13.34 -4.32
C GLU A 118 -11.64 11.94 -4.93
N ASP A 119 -10.83 10.99 -4.45
CA ASP A 119 -10.80 9.61 -4.95
C ASP A 119 -11.54 8.64 -3.99
N GLU A 120 -12.36 9.13 -3.07
CA GLU A 120 -13.06 8.32 -2.04
C GLU A 120 -13.95 7.24 -2.67
N ALA A 121 -14.73 7.57 -3.69
CA ALA A 121 -15.60 6.60 -4.36
C ALA A 121 -14.80 5.41 -4.93
N GLY A 122 -13.61 5.66 -5.47
CA GLY A 122 -12.70 4.63 -5.95
C GLY A 122 -12.14 3.78 -4.81
N ARG A 123 -11.78 4.39 -3.66
CA ARG A 123 -11.33 3.65 -2.47
C ARG A 123 -12.45 2.78 -1.88
N VAL A 124 -13.70 3.26 -1.91
CA VAL A 124 -14.87 2.44 -1.54
C VAL A 124 -14.97 1.21 -2.45
N ARG A 125 -14.78 1.37 -3.76
CA ARG A 125 -14.77 0.25 -4.71
C ARG A 125 -13.64 -0.74 -4.42
N ILE A 126 -12.42 -0.28 -4.13
CA ILE A 126 -11.32 -1.17 -3.71
C ILE A 126 -11.76 -2.02 -2.52
N ARG A 127 -12.34 -1.43 -1.48
CA ARG A 127 -12.84 -2.17 -0.30
C ARG A 127 -13.87 -3.23 -0.69
N GLN A 128 -14.81 -2.90 -1.56
CA GLN A 128 -15.87 -3.81 -1.98
C GLN A 128 -15.38 -4.95 -2.88
N GLU A 129 -14.45 -4.67 -3.77
CA GLU A 129 -14.00 -5.61 -4.79
C GLU A 129 -12.81 -6.47 -4.34
N GLN A 130 -11.92 -5.94 -3.47
CA GLN A 130 -10.71 -6.62 -3.02
C GLN A 130 -10.79 -7.18 -1.60
N VAL A 131 -11.72 -6.65 -0.78
CA VAL A 131 -11.85 -7.04 0.63
C VAL A 131 -13.29 -7.44 0.92
N TRP A 132 -13.53 -8.74 1.02
CA TRP A 132 -14.91 -9.23 1.15
C TRP A 132 -15.62 -8.76 2.42
N LYS A 133 -14.99 -8.90 3.62
CA LYS A 133 -15.55 -8.48 4.92
C LYS A 133 -14.46 -7.95 5.84
N LEU A 134 -14.71 -6.80 6.43
CA LEU A 134 -13.83 -6.14 7.40
C LEU A 134 -14.32 -6.36 8.86
N ASP A 135 -14.67 -7.60 9.18
CA ASP A 135 -15.22 -7.97 10.50
C ASP A 135 -14.23 -8.73 11.41
N GLY A 136 -12.95 -8.81 11.00
CA GLY A 136 -11.89 -9.49 11.75
C GLY A 136 -12.02 -11.03 11.80
N ARG A 137 -12.95 -11.63 11.07
CA ARG A 137 -13.28 -13.08 11.17
C ARG A 137 -12.78 -13.92 9.99
N SER A 138 -11.88 -13.40 9.18
CA SER A 138 -11.39 -14.12 7.98
C SER A 138 -10.71 -15.44 8.33
N GLY A 139 -9.87 -15.46 9.37
CA GLY A 139 -9.20 -16.68 9.85
C GLY A 139 -10.19 -17.73 10.36
N GLN A 140 -11.22 -17.30 11.10
CA GLN A 140 -12.27 -18.22 11.56
C GLN A 140 -13.00 -18.86 10.38
N ARG A 141 -13.42 -18.07 9.39
CA ARG A 141 -14.08 -18.58 8.18
C ARG A 141 -13.22 -19.56 7.40
N ALA A 142 -11.93 -19.24 7.24
CA ALA A 142 -10.99 -20.15 6.60
C ALA A 142 -10.87 -21.48 7.36
N GLY A 143 -10.78 -21.43 8.68
CA GLY A 143 -10.76 -22.62 9.54
C GLY A 143 -12.04 -23.45 9.42
N GLU A 144 -13.20 -22.82 9.44
CA GLU A 144 -14.51 -23.48 9.27
C GLU A 144 -14.61 -24.23 7.93
N VAL A 145 -14.14 -23.60 6.86
CA VAL A 145 -14.09 -24.24 5.52
C VAL A 145 -13.15 -25.43 5.53
N LEU A 146 -11.94 -25.30 6.06
CA LEU A 146 -10.99 -26.42 6.12
C LEU A 146 -11.53 -27.60 6.93
N LEU A 147 -12.16 -27.33 8.08
CA LEU A 147 -12.76 -28.36 8.91
C LEU A 147 -13.95 -29.06 8.25
N SER A 148 -14.63 -28.40 7.31
CA SER A 148 -15.76 -29.02 6.60
C SER A 148 -15.34 -30.09 5.57
N TYR A 149 -14.05 -30.23 5.29
CA TYR A 149 -13.48 -31.28 4.41
C TYR A 149 -12.87 -32.47 5.19
N LEU A 150 -12.85 -32.39 6.51
CA LEU A 150 -12.38 -33.48 7.38
C LEU A 150 -13.55 -34.36 7.85
#